data_d4e27b18f83e485861eef033a16b6d41
#
_entry.id   d4e27b18f83e485861eef033a16b6d41
#
_cell.length_a   1.000
_cell.length_b   1.000
_cell.length_c   1.000
_cell.angle_alpha   90.00
_cell.angle_beta   90.00
_cell.angle_gamma   90.00
#
_symmetry.space_group_name_H-M   'P 1'
#
loop_
_entity.id
_entity.type
_entity.pdbx_description
1 polymer ?
#
loop_
_entity_poly.entity_id
_entity_poly.type
_entity_poly.pdbx_seq_one_letter_code
_entity_poly.pdbx_strand_id
1 'polypeptide(L)'
;MKIDLTEVHKRLEAIRAERKITVDSQKKDYIVNVMEKFGELASAIKDYEKYSQPDWSYPSDIQEAEQEIVKAICDIAVLTLNVGAEVFFSKRVPLLDTSTAPQNVNWLSLLISDCADFECYEDYNSYVHFYNILMVCAKLCEQYGFNFQLAMEEAAKEISSHTGFFDEDTKKWKQDYRWKAQTTWYHADYELARIEKEDK
;
A
#
# COMPACT_ATOMS: atom_id res chain seq x y z
N MET A 1 -11.90 8.76 10.55
CA MET A 1 -10.68 8.41 11.35
C MET A 1 -9.55 9.33 10.91
N LYS A 2 -8.64 9.72 11.84
CA LYS A 2 -7.41 10.46 11.50
C LYS A 2 -6.25 9.48 11.40
N ILE A 3 -5.45 9.58 10.34
CA ILE A 3 -4.35 8.65 10.00
C ILE A 3 -3.09 9.47 9.81
N ASP A 4 -2.02 9.11 10.51
CA ASP A 4 -0.70 9.73 10.39
C ASP A 4 0.30 8.70 9.86
N LEU A 5 0.74 8.87 8.63
CA LEU A 5 1.72 7.99 7.98
C LEU A 5 3.16 8.51 8.07
N THR A 6 3.42 9.50 8.91
CA THR A 6 4.76 10.13 9.01
C THR A 6 5.84 9.12 9.38
N GLU A 7 5.59 8.24 10.36
CA GLU A 7 6.58 7.24 10.78
C GLU A 7 6.75 6.11 9.75
N VAL A 8 5.67 5.72 9.07
CA VAL A 8 5.74 4.78 7.92
C VAL A 8 6.62 5.37 6.83
N HIS A 9 6.38 6.62 6.45
CA HIS A 9 7.18 7.30 5.42
C HIS A 9 8.66 7.38 5.80
N LYS A 10 9.00 7.77 7.03
CA LYS A 10 10.40 7.80 7.51
C LYS A 10 11.08 6.44 7.41
N ARG A 11 10.35 5.36 7.74
CA ARG A 11 10.88 4.00 7.59
C ARG A 11 11.14 3.65 6.12
N LEU A 12 10.20 3.96 5.23
CA LEU A 12 10.36 3.74 3.79
C LEU A 12 11.52 4.57 3.21
N GLU A 13 11.70 5.81 3.66
CA GLU A 13 12.82 6.68 3.28
C GLU A 13 14.16 6.07 3.71
N ALA A 14 14.26 5.58 4.95
CA ALA A 14 15.46 4.90 5.44
C ALA A 14 15.80 3.64 4.62
N ILE A 15 14.79 2.83 4.26
CA ILE A 15 14.94 1.65 3.41
C ILE A 15 15.45 2.05 2.01
N ARG A 16 14.88 3.10 1.40
CA ARG A 16 15.35 3.58 0.09
C ARG A 16 16.80 4.05 0.15
N ALA A 17 17.17 4.81 1.18
CA ALA A 17 18.53 5.29 1.38
C ALA A 17 19.52 4.11 1.52
N GLU A 18 19.21 3.12 2.36
CA GLU A 18 20.01 1.92 2.54
C GLU A 18 20.21 1.14 1.22
N ARG A 19 19.13 1.02 0.45
CA ARG A 19 19.10 0.28 -0.82
C ARG A 19 19.56 1.09 -2.03
N LYS A 20 19.98 2.33 -1.85
CA LYS A 20 20.35 3.28 -2.91
C LYS A 20 19.25 3.48 -3.97
N ILE A 21 18.00 3.38 -3.57
CA ILE A 21 16.85 3.58 -4.45
C ILE A 21 16.53 5.07 -4.50
N THR A 22 16.57 5.67 -5.69
CA THR A 22 16.24 7.08 -5.89
C THR A 22 14.76 7.28 -6.19
N VAL A 23 14.22 8.45 -5.86
CA VAL A 23 12.85 8.82 -6.20
C VAL A 23 12.63 8.82 -7.71
N ASP A 24 13.60 9.28 -8.48
CA ASP A 24 13.50 9.29 -9.95
C ASP A 24 13.38 7.87 -10.53
N SER A 25 14.08 6.88 -9.94
CA SER A 25 13.89 5.49 -10.34
C SER A 25 12.49 4.96 -10.01
N GLN A 26 11.93 5.37 -8.88
CA GLN A 26 10.57 5.01 -8.48
C GLN A 26 9.51 5.68 -9.37
N LYS A 27 9.67 6.96 -9.70
CA LYS A 27 8.78 7.69 -10.61
C LYS A 27 8.70 7.02 -11.97
N LYS A 28 9.85 6.63 -12.52
CA LYS A 28 9.92 6.00 -13.85
C LYS A 28 9.11 4.72 -13.94
N ASP A 29 9.14 3.91 -12.90
CA ASP A 29 8.50 2.59 -12.89
C ASP A 29 7.12 2.63 -12.18
N TYR A 30 6.67 3.81 -11.68
CA TYR A 30 5.48 3.95 -10.82
C TYR A 30 4.23 3.34 -11.44
N ILE A 31 3.84 3.80 -12.63
CA ILE A 31 2.57 3.38 -13.24
C ILE A 31 2.56 1.86 -13.54
N VAL A 32 3.69 1.30 -13.97
CA VAL A 32 3.80 -0.13 -14.26
C VAL A 32 3.64 -0.94 -12.99
N ASN A 33 4.34 -0.53 -11.90
CA ASN A 33 4.27 -1.21 -10.61
C ASN A 33 2.86 -1.09 -9.99
N VAL A 34 2.22 0.06 -10.11
CA VAL A 34 0.84 0.26 -9.62
C VAL A 34 -0.15 -0.61 -10.40
N MET A 35 -0.01 -0.72 -11.71
CA MET A 35 -0.88 -1.59 -12.53
C MET A 35 -0.71 -3.07 -12.18
N GLU A 36 0.50 -3.51 -11.85
CA GLU A 36 0.73 -4.86 -11.33
C GLU A 36 -0.05 -5.09 -10.01
N LYS A 37 0.04 -4.14 -9.07
CA LYS A 37 -0.71 -4.22 -7.80
C LYS A 37 -2.22 -4.14 -7.97
N PHE A 38 -2.73 -3.45 -8.97
CA PHE A 38 -4.15 -3.52 -9.34
C PHE A 38 -4.56 -4.91 -9.83
N GLY A 39 -3.68 -5.61 -10.56
CA GLY A 39 -3.92 -6.99 -10.95
C GLY A 39 -4.05 -7.93 -9.74
N GLU A 40 -3.16 -7.81 -8.77
CA GLU A 40 -3.21 -8.55 -7.51
C GLU A 40 -4.48 -8.22 -6.71
N LEU A 41 -4.81 -6.93 -6.56
CA LEU A 41 -6.02 -6.46 -5.88
C LEU A 41 -7.30 -7.01 -6.54
N ALA A 42 -7.38 -6.97 -7.87
CA ALA A 42 -8.53 -7.48 -8.60
C ALA A 42 -8.69 -9.01 -8.44
N SER A 43 -7.57 -9.75 -8.38
CA SER A 43 -7.60 -11.19 -8.09
C SER A 43 -8.11 -11.47 -6.69
N ALA A 44 -7.57 -10.80 -5.70
CA ALA A 44 -7.95 -10.97 -4.29
C ALA A 44 -9.44 -10.61 -4.04
N ILE A 45 -9.95 -9.55 -4.69
CA ILE A 45 -11.39 -9.20 -4.60
C ILE A 45 -12.27 -10.32 -5.19
N LYS A 46 -11.89 -10.91 -6.33
CA LYS A 46 -12.64 -12.02 -6.92
C LYS A 46 -12.66 -13.26 -6.02
N ASP A 47 -11.52 -13.55 -5.39
CA ASP A 47 -11.42 -14.66 -4.45
C ASP A 47 -12.28 -14.39 -3.20
N TYR A 48 -12.27 -13.19 -2.66
CA TYR A 48 -13.14 -12.75 -1.58
C TYR A 48 -14.63 -12.91 -1.93
N GLU A 49 -15.03 -12.41 -3.11
CA GLU A 49 -16.41 -12.53 -3.60
C GLU A 49 -16.84 -13.99 -3.73
N LYS A 50 -15.96 -14.86 -4.24
CA LYS A 50 -16.18 -16.28 -4.38
C LYS A 50 -16.36 -16.97 -3.03
N TYR A 51 -15.43 -16.74 -2.08
CA TYR A 51 -15.42 -17.39 -0.78
C TYR A 51 -16.50 -16.85 0.17
N SER A 52 -17.00 -15.65 -0.08
CA SER A 52 -18.12 -15.07 0.69
C SER A 52 -19.50 -15.62 0.31
N GLN A 53 -19.59 -16.50 -0.71
CA GLN A 53 -20.87 -17.13 -1.08
C GLN A 53 -21.22 -18.29 -0.14
N PRO A 54 -22.51 -18.50 0.19
CA PRO A 54 -22.94 -19.48 1.19
C PRO A 54 -22.46 -20.93 0.91
N ASP A 55 -22.34 -21.29 -0.37
CA ASP A 55 -21.97 -22.64 -0.80
C ASP A 55 -20.46 -22.93 -0.72
N TRP A 56 -19.62 -21.89 -0.52
CA TRP A 56 -18.15 -21.96 -0.58
C TRP A 56 -17.45 -21.34 0.63
N SER A 57 -18.19 -20.94 1.66
CA SER A 57 -17.63 -20.15 2.77
C SER A 57 -16.82 -21.00 3.74
N TYR A 58 -15.52 -21.05 3.53
CA TYR A 58 -14.57 -21.43 4.58
C TYR A 58 -14.02 -20.12 5.22
N PRO A 59 -14.19 -19.94 6.54
CA PRO A 59 -13.75 -18.69 7.21
C PRO A 59 -12.27 -18.37 6.99
N SER A 60 -11.41 -19.38 6.90
CA SER A 60 -9.98 -19.24 6.62
C SER A 60 -9.70 -18.61 5.24
N ASP A 61 -10.45 -19.05 4.22
CA ASP A 61 -10.24 -18.60 2.85
C ASP A 61 -10.72 -17.15 2.66
N ILE A 62 -11.82 -16.79 3.36
CA ILE A 62 -12.30 -15.40 3.41
C ILE A 62 -11.25 -14.52 4.08
N GLN A 63 -10.71 -14.94 5.22
CA GLN A 63 -9.70 -14.20 5.94
C GLN A 63 -8.40 -14.01 5.11
N GLU A 64 -7.96 -15.06 4.43
CA GLU A 64 -6.80 -15.00 3.53
C GLU A 64 -7.05 -14.01 2.39
N ALA A 65 -8.21 -14.06 1.74
CA ALA A 65 -8.56 -13.13 0.66
C ALA A 65 -8.65 -11.67 1.16
N GLU A 66 -9.19 -11.43 2.36
CA GLU A 66 -9.19 -10.10 2.99
C GLU A 66 -7.76 -9.57 3.23
N GLN A 67 -6.85 -10.41 3.71
CA GLN A 67 -5.45 -10.04 3.93
C GLN A 67 -4.73 -9.71 2.62
N GLU A 68 -4.95 -10.49 1.56
CA GLU A 68 -4.37 -10.22 0.23
C GLU A 68 -4.92 -8.91 -0.37
N ILE A 69 -6.21 -8.58 -0.15
CA ILE A 69 -6.78 -7.29 -0.53
C ILE A 69 -6.06 -6.15 0.19
N VAL A 70 -5.92 -6.26 1.52
CA VAL A 70 -5.26 -5.22 2.32
C VAL A 70 -3.80 -5.06 1.94
N LYS A 71 -3.09 -6.15 1.69
CA LYS A 71 -1.71 -6.15 1.20
C LYS A 71 -1.58 -5.39 -0.10
N ALA A 72 -2.40 -5.70 -1.11
CA ALA A 72 -2.36 -5.02 -2.40
C ALA A 72 -2.66 -3.51 -2.28
N ILE A 73 -3.61 -3.13 -1.40
CA ILE A 73 -3.90 -1.72 -1.11
C ILE A 73 -2.70 -1.03 -0.46
N CYS A 74 -2.05 -1.67 0.52
CA CYS A 74 -0.86 -1.14 1.18
C CYS A 74 0.32 -1.00 0.20
N ASP A 75 0.50 -1.94 -0.72
CA ASP A 75 1.53 -1.88 -1.75
C ASP A 75 1.32 -0.66 -2.69
N ILE A 76 0.08 -0.38 -3.12
CA ILE A 76 -0.24 0.83 -3.90
C ILE A 76 0.08 2.08 -3.10
N ALA A 77 -0.28 2.13 -1.82
CA ALA A 77 0.01 3.27 -0.95
C ALA A 77 1.51 3.46 -0.73
N VAL A 78 2.28 2.39 -0.56
CA VAL A 78 3.75 2.43 -0.45
C VAL A 78 4.38 2.99 -1.72
N LEU A 79 3.97 2.52 -2.90
CA LEU A 79 4.44 3.05 -4.18
C LEU A 79 4.16 4.55 -4.29
N THR A 80 2.95 4.98 -3.90
CA THR A 80 2.55 6.39 -3.93
C THR A 80 3.36 7.23 -2.94
N LEU A 81 3.55 6.77 -1.69
CA LEU A 81 4.38 7.44 -0.69
C LEU A 81 5.83 7.59 -1.14
N ASN A 82 6.39 6.56 -1.78
CA ASN A 82 7.76 6.56 -2.26
C ASN A 82 8.06 7.63 -3.32
N VAL A 83 7.06 8.03 -4.12
CA VAL A 83 7.24 9.05 -5.16
C VAL A 83 6.67 10.41 -4.75
N GLY A 84 5.54 10.45 -4.06
CA GLY A 84 4.82 11.69 -3.79
C GLY A 84 5.29 12.42 -2.54
N ALA A 85 5.62 11.69 -1.47
CA ALA A 85 5.93 12.35 -0.20
C ALA A 85 7.19 13.22 -0.27
N GLU A 86 8.21 12.84 -1.03
CA GLU A 86 9.44 13.63 -1.19
C GLU A 86 9.21 14.84 -2.09
N VAL A 87 8.32 14.73 -3.07
CA VAL A 87 7.96 15.82 -3.98
C VAL A 87 7.14 16.91 -3.27
N PHE A 88 6.14 16.51 -2.47
CA PHE A 88 5.18 17.46 -1.89
C PHE A 88 5.49 17.84 -0.45
N PHE A 89 6.21 17.00 0.29
CA PHE A 89 6.43 17.17 1.73
C PHE A 89 7.87 16.89 2.09
N SER A 90 8.67 17.91 2.21
CA SER A 90 10.10 17.79 2.50
C SER A 90 10.45 16.99 3.76
N LYS A 91 9.48 16.51 4.55
CA LYS A 91 9.64 15.57 5.69
C LYS A 91 8.35 15.17 6.43
N ARG A 92 7.16 15.54 5.96
CA ARG A 92 5.92 15.26 6.72
C ARG A 92 4.75 14.93 5.82
N VAL A 93 4.26 13.70 5.89
CA VAL A 93 3.02 13.30 5.20
C VAL A 93 1.82 14.02 5.84
N PRO A 94 0.85 14.50 5.04
CA PRO A 94 -0.32 15.15 5.60
C PRO A 94 -1.14 14.16 6.45
N LEU A 95 -1.79 14.68 7.47
CA LEU A 95 -2.76 13.92 8.24
C LEU A 95 -3.98 13.65 7.36
N LEU A 96 -4.29 12.37 7.11
CA LEU A 96 -5.49 12.00 6.38
C LEU A 96 -6.69 12.00 7.34
N ASP A 97 -7.82 12.54 6.90
CA ASP A 97 -9.07 12.50 7.66
C ASP A 97 -10.15 11.81 6.85
N THR A 98 -10.35 10.51 7.08
CA THR A 98 -11.33 9.71 6.35
C THR A 98 -12.79 10.10 6.65
N SER A 99 -13.06 10.91 7.68
CA SER A 99 -14.40 11.38 7.98
C SER A 99 -14.92 12.40 6.97
N THR A 100 -14.01 13.05 6.23
CA THR A 100 -14.36 14.04 5.18
C THR A 100 -14.54 13.42 3.80
N ALA A 101 -14.27 12.11 3.67
CA ALA A 101 -14.37 11.43 2.39
C ALA A 101 -15.82 11.37 1.89
N PRO A 102 -16.05 11.50 0.57
CA PRO A 102 -17.38 11.40 -0.02
C PRO A 102 -18.06 10.08 0.36
N GLN A 103 -19.40 10.09 0.46
CA GLN A 103 -20.18 8.87 0.65
C GLN A 103 -20.72 8.37 -0.69
N ASN A 104 -21.02 7.07 -0.78
CA ASN A 104 -21.64 6.45 -1.97
C ASN A 104 -20.80 6.56 -3.26
N VAL A 105 -19.49 6.42 -3.14
CA VAL A 105 -18.58 6.35 -4.29
C VAL A 105 -18.05 4.93 -4.46
N ASN A 106 -17.73 4.58 -5.69
CA ASN A 106 -16.95 3.36 -5.96
C ASN A 106 -15.46 3.66 -5.72
N TRP A 107 -14.98 3.28 -4.54
CA TRP A 107 -13.60 3.56 -4.11
C TRP A 107 -12.56 2.96 -5.05
N LEU A 108 -12.80 1.76 -5.60
CA LEU A 108 -11.86 1.13 -6.52
C LEU A 108 -11.73 1.91 -7.83
N SER A 109 -12.87 2.36 -8.40
CA SER A 109 -12.84 3.19 -9.61
C SER A 109 -12.13 4.51 -9.38
N LEU A 110 -12.33 5.13 -8.22
CA LEU A 110 -11.67 6.38 -7.85
C LEU A 110 -10.16 6.18 -7.68
N LEU A 111 -9.73 5.09 -7.04
CA LEU A 111 -8.32 4.76 -6.89
C LEU A 111 -7.62 4.58 -8.24
N ILE A 112 -8.26 3.86 -9.18
CA ILE A 112 -7.73 3.66 -10.53
C ILE A 112 -7.55 5.00 -11.24
N SER A 113 -8.58 5.88 -11.19
CA SER A 113 -8.52 7.21 -11.81
C SER A 113 -7.40 8.06 -11.24
N ASP A 114 -7.35 8.19 -9.90
CA ASP A 114 -6.33 9.02 -9.26
C ASP A 114 -4.91 8.50 -9.52
N CYS A 115 -4.69 7.19 -9.54
CA CYS A 115 -3.38 6.62 -9.88
C CYS A 115 -3.00 6.86 -11.34
N ALA A 116 -3.97 6.84 -12.27
CA ALA A 116 -3.72 7.10 -13.69
C ALA A 116 -3.38 8.59 -13.95
N ASP A 117 -3.98 9.49 -13.18
CA ASP A 117 -3.79 10.94 -13.31
C ASP A 117 -2.62 11.47 -12.46
N PHE A 118 -2.02 10.62 -11.62
CA PHE A 118 -0.89 11.02 -10.77
C PHE A 118 0.42 11.04 -11.55
N GLU A 119 0.87 12.23 -11.94
CA GLU A 119 2.06 12.44 -12.78
C GLU A 119 3.36 12.67 -12.00
N CYS A 120 3.32 12.69 -10.66
CA CYS A 120 4.49 12.92 -9.78
C CYS A 120 5.24 14.25 -10.03
N TYR A 121 4.54 15.30 -10.46
CA TYR A 121 5.08 16.65 -10.59
C TYR A 121 4.80 17.50 -9.34
N GLU A 122 5.61 18.55 -9.14
CA GLU A 122 5.44 19.54 -8.06
C GLU A 122 4.33 20.54 -8.40
N ASP A 123 3.11 20.08 -8.62
CA ASP A 123 1.95 20.92 -8.89
C ASP A 123 0.75 20.55 -8.01
N TYR A 124 -0.25 21.42 -8.00
CA TYR A 124 -1.43 21.26 -7.17
C TYR A 124 -2.26 20.02 -7.56
N ASN A 125 -2.35 19.69 -8.84
CA ASN A 125 -3.15 18.56 -9.30
C ASN A 125 -2.51 17.24 -8.85
N SER A 126 -1.21 17.06 -9.05
CA SER A 126 -0.48 15.89 -8.58
C SER A 126 -0.56 15.75 -7.06
N TYR A 127 -0.53 16.87 -6.30
CA TYR A 127 -0.76 16.85 -4.86
C TYR A 127 -2.16 16.33 -4.49
N VAL A 128 -3.20 16.79 -5.20
CA VAL A 128 -4.58 16.34 -4.97
C VAL A 128 -4.71 14.84 -5.24
N HIS A 129 -4.18 14.34 -6.34
CA HIS A 129 -4.18 12.91 -6.65
C HIS A 129 -3.39 12.10 -5.62
N PHE A 130 -2.22 12.55 -5.21
CA PHE A 130 -1.46 11.92 -4.14
C PHE A 130 -2.28 11.76 -2.84
N TYR A 131 -2.91 12.85 -2.40
CA TYR A 131 -3.74 12.83 -1.21
C TYR A 131 -4.96 11.92 -1.36
N ASN A 132 -5.63 11.98 -2.51
CA ASN A 132 -6.79 11.16 -2.82
C ASN A 132 -6.43 9.66 -2.85
N ILE A 133 -5.32 9.27 -3.48
CA ILE A 133 -4.89 7.87 -3.51
C ILE A 133 -4.77 7.32 -2.09
N LEU A 134 -4.05 8.02 -1.21
CA LEU A 134 -3.89 7.57 0.18
C LEU A 134 -5.22 7.54 0.94
N MET A 135 -6.10 8.53 0.71
CA MET A 135 -7.42 8.60 1.31
C MET A 135 -8.30 7.42 0.86
N VAL A 136 -8.27 7.09 -0.42
CA VAL A 136 -9.04 5.98 -1.00
C VAL A 136 -8.49 4.63 -0.51
N CYS A 137 -7.17 4.46 -0.45
CA CYS A 137 -6.55 3.28 0.17
C CYS A 137 -7.06 3.09 1.60
N ALA A 138 -7.09 4.17 2.40
CA ALA A 138 -7.61 4.10 3.77
C ALA A 138 -9.08 3.69 3.81
N LYS A 139 -9.91 4.21 2.91
CA LYS A 139 -11.34 3.84 2.82
C LYS A 139 -11.56 2.40 2.38
N LEU A 140 -10.78 1.90 1.45
CA LEU A 140 -10.83 0.50 1.04
C LEU A 140 -10.42 -0.42 2.20
N CYS A 141 -9.36 -0.12 2.95
CA CYS A 141 -8.99 -0.88 4.14
C CYS A 141 -10.13 -0.90 5.17
N GLU A 142 -10.75 0.26 5.48
CA GLU A 142 -11.90 0.36 6.38
C GLU A 142 -13.08 -0.51 5.89
N GLN A 143 -13.34 -0.55 4.58
CA GLN A 143 -14.42 -1.36 3.99
C GLN A 143 -14.24 -2.85 4.23
N TYR A 144 -12.99 -3.34 4.22
CA TYR A 144 -12.64 -4.73 4.53
C TYR A 144 -12.37 -4.97 6.02
N GLY A 145 -12.60 -3.98 6.88
CA GLY A 145 -12.50 -4.10 8.33
C GLY A 145 -11.10 -3.96 8.89
N PHE A 146 -10.21 -3.21 8.22
CA PHE A 146 -8.84 -3.00 8.67
C PHE A 146 -8.51 -1.52 8.92
N ASN A 147 -7.68 -1.28 9.92
CA ASN A 147 -7.09 0.02 10.20
C ASN A 147 -5.91 0.25 9.27
N PHE A 148 -6.04 1.21 8.38
CA PHE A 148 -5.05 1.49 7.35
C PHE A 148 -3.67 1.87 7.92
N GLN A 149 -3.62 2.67 9.00
CA GLN A 149 -2.33 3.04 9.60
C GLN A 149 -1.56 1.82 10.09
N LEU A 150 -2.23 0.94 10.85
CA LEU A 150 -1.62 -0.29 11.37
C LEU A 150 -1.23 -1.25 10.23
N ALA A 151 -2.06 -1.38 9.20
CA ALA A 151 -1.74 -2.17 8.02
C ALA A 151 -0.49 -1.65 7.30
N MET A 152 -0.36 -0.33 7.15
CA MET A 152 0.83 0.30 6.57
C MET A 152 2.10 0.11 7.42
N GLU A 153 1.96 0.09 8.75
CA GLU A 153 3.08 -0.22 9.65
C GLU A 153 3.56 -1.67 9.47
N GLU A 154 2.64 -2.63 9.30
CA GLU A 154 2.96 -4.03 9.01
C GLU A 154 3.63 -4.18 7.63
N ALA A 155 3.09 -3.56 6.58
CA ALA A 155 3.69 -3.55 5.25
C ALA A 155 5.13 -2.97 5.27
N ALA A 156 5.35 -1.88 6.00
CA ALA A 156 6.67 -1.29 6.13
C ALA A 156 7.66 -2.18 6.91
N LYS A 157 7.21 -2.97 7.88
CA LYS A 157 8.02 -3.98 8.58
C LYS A 157 8.45 -5.09 7.60
N GLU A 158 7.50 -5.61 6.81
CA GLU A 158 7.79 -6.65 5.81
C GLU A 158 8.83 -6.16 4.80
N ILE A 159 8.60 -5.00 4.18
CA ILE A 159 9.54 -4.42 3.21
C ILE A 159 10.92 -4.20 3.83
N SER A 160 11.01 -3.75 5.08
CA SER A 160 12.29 -3.53 5.77
C SER A 160 13.06 -4.83 6.04
N SER A 161 12.38 -5.95 6.14
CA SER A 161 12.99 -7.26 6.42
C SER A 161 13.62 -7.91 5.19
N HIS A 162 13.21 -7.50 3.99
CA HIS A 162 13.71 -8.08 2.75
C HIS A 162 15.18 -7.75 2.53
N THR A 163 15.99 -8.78 2.38
CA THR A 163 17.42 -8.67 2.09
C THR A 163 17.68 -8.64 0.58
N GLY A 164 18.83 -8.08 0.20
CA GLY A 164 19.22 -8.00 -1.20
C GLY A 164 20.54 -7.28 -1.37
N PHE A 165 20.84 -6.84 -2.57
CA PHE A 165 22.05 -6.11 -2.90
C PHE A 165 21.80 -5.08 -4.00
N PHE A 166 22.61 -4.03 -4.02
CA PHE A 166 22.60 -3.08 -5.11
C PHE A 166 23.49 -3.60 -6.24
N ASP A 167 22.89 -3.76 -7.42
CA ASP A 167 23.59 -4.18 -8.63
C ASP A 167 24.21 -2.94 -9.31
N GLU A 168 25.53 -2.85 -9.27
CA GLU A 168 26.27 -1.70 -9.82
C GLU A 168 26.19 -1.62 -11.36
N ASP A 169 25.95 -2.72 -12.07
CA ASP A 169 25.86 -2.75 -13.53
C ASP A 169 24.50 -2.20 -13.99
N THR A 170 23.42 -2.66 -13.37
CA THR A 170 22.06 -2.21 -13.69
C THR A 170 21.61 -0.97 -12.92
N LYS A 171 22.40 -0.53 -11.92
CA LYS A 171 22.06 0.56 -10.99
C LYS A 171 20.69 0.37 -10.30
N LYS A 172 20.34 -0.89 -10.03
CA LYS A 172 19.08 -1.26 -9.37
C LYS A 172 19.33 -2.12 -8.15
N TRP A 173 18.48 -1.96 -7.15
CA TRP A 173 18.38 -2.91 -6.05
C TRP A 173 17.79 -4.21 -6.56
N LYS A 174 18.42 -5.34 -6.19
CA LYS A 174 17.96 -6.70 -6.46
C LYS A 174 17.67 -7.40 -5.14
N GLN A 175 16.44 -7.82 -4.97
CA GLN A 175 16.01 -8.60 -3.81
C GLN A 175 16.63 -9.99 -3.85
N ASP A 176 17.01 -10.52 -2.70
CA ASP A 176 17.58 -11.86 -2.58
C ASP A 176 16.47 -12.90 -2.42
N TYR A 177 16.08 -13.53 -3.49
CA TYR A 177 15.05 -14.56 -3.50
C TYR A 177 15.57 -15.96 -3.15
N ARG A 178 16.83 -16.12 -2.70
CA ARG A 178 17.32 -17.41 -2.25
C ARG A 178 16.54 -17.87 -1.02
N TRP A 179 16.22 -19.14 -0.96
CA TRP A 179 15.40 -19.72 0.11
C TRP A 179 15.88 -19.33 1.51
N LYS A 180 17.19 -19.37 1.76
CA LYS A 180 17.76 -18.98 3.06
C LYS A 180 17.52 -17.52 3.44
N ALA A 181 17.44 -16.62 2.48
CA ALA A 181 17.13 -15.22 2.72
C ALA A 181 15.64 -15.06 3.03
N GLN A 182 14.78 -15.69 2.24
CA GLN A 182 13.33 -15.61 2.42
C GLN A 182 12.84 -16.14 3.78
N THR A 183 13.49 -17.19 4.32
CA THR A 183 13.12 -17.73 5.65
C THR A 183 13.39 -16.78 6.81
N THR A 184 14.13 -15.70 6.60
CA THR A 184 14.41 -14.68 7.62
C THR A 184 13.55 -13.43 7.45
N TRP A 185 12.77 -13.35 6.37
CA TRP A 185 11.91 -12.20 6.16
C TRP A 185 10.72 -12.21 7.11
N TYR A 186 10.37 -11.04 7.58
CA TYR A 186 9.11 -10.83 8.27
C TYR A 186 7.98 -10.88 7.23
N HIS A 187 6.91 -11.57 7.56
CA HIS A 187 5.67 -11.53 6.80
C HIS A 187 4.68 -10.65 7.57
N ALA A 188 4.11 -9.68 6.89
CA ALA A 188 3.15 -8.77 7.51
C ALA A 188 1.97 -9.55 8.10
N ASP A 189 1.66 -9.28 9.36
CA ASP A 189 0.48 -9.83 10.03
C ASP A 189 -0.64 -8.78 10.03
N TYR A 190 -1.42 -8.78 8.95
CA TYR A 190 -2.51 -7.81 8.81
C TYR A 190 -3.65 -8.02 9.81
N GLU A 191 -3.75 -9.18 10.48
CA GLU A 191 -4.73 -9.35 11.55
C GLU A 191 -4.49 -8.39 12.74
N LEU A 192 -3.25 -7.95 12.95
CA LEU A 192 -2.96 -6.90 13.94
C LEU A 192 -3.58 -5.54 13.59
N ALA A 193 -3.96 -5.36 12.34
CA ALA A 193 -4.65 -4.16 11.87
C ALA A 193 -6.17 -4.32 11.80
N ARG A 194 -6.73 -5.47 12.17
CA ARG A 194 -8.19 -5.69 12.12
C ARG A 194 -8.92 -4.77 13.09
N ILE A 195 -9.98 -4.15 12.61
CA ILE A 195 -10.85 -3.32 13.46
C ILE A 195 -11.75 -4.25 14.26
N GLU A 196 -11.62 -4.20 15.59
CA GLU A 196 -12.52 -4.93 16.46
C GLU A 196 -13.97 -4.46 16.23
N LYS A 197 -14.85 -5.42 15.92
CA LYS A 197 -16.28 -5.10 15.86
C LYS A 197 -16.74 -4.92 17.30
N GLU A 198 -17.14 -3.68 17.66
CA GLU A 198 -17.85 -3.49 18.90
C GLU A 198 -19.08 -4.40 18.90
N ASP A 199 -19.14 -5.34 19.84
CA ASP A 199 -20.32 -6.16 20.09
C ASP A 199 -21.50 -5.24 20.40
N LYS A 200 -22.43 -5.14 19.44
CA LYS A 200 -23.69 -4.37 19.58
C LYS A 200 -24.75 -5.22 20.23
#